data_4bf87f0a93fe4228025761348028d4eb
#
_entry.id   4bf87f0a93fe4228025761348028d4eb
#
_cell.length_a   1.000
_cell.length_b   1.000
_cell.length_c   1.000
_cell.angle_alpha   90.00
_cell.angle_beta   90.00
_cell.angle_gamma   90.00
#
_symmetry.space_group_name_H-M   'P 1'
#
loop_
_entity.id
_entity.type
_entity.pdbx_description
1 polymer ?
#
loop_
_entity_poly.entity_id
_entity_poly.type
_entity_poly.pdbx_seq_one_letter_code
_entity_poly.pdbx_strand_id
1 'polypeptide(L)'
;MTRPRLPLMRAATRLAALALATAGVLLTVATPASAAVPTGRYVALGDSYTSGPLIPTQVDLNCLRSNRNYPSLVAASAGSSSFADVSCSGATTDDILYGGDGALGITLPPQLNAVTSNTSLVTVQIGGNDIGFSGIIGDCAEASVSSPLGSPCKNRYTAGGVDQLQARIAAATPKVTAVLQAVRRAAPSARVVVLGYPAILPDTGYGCWPVVPIAYQDVPYLRGIEKSLNAMLANVASANGATYADVYTPSIGRDACKSSGTRWVEGLVPQNSAAPFHPNARGEQGMATALLARLNS
;
A
#
# COMPACT_ATOMS: atom_id res chain seq x y z
N MET A 1 46.12 84.09 -60.91
CA MET A 1 45.26 83.75 -59.79
C MET A 1 44.66 82.38 -60.05
N THR A 2 45.34 81.37 -59.65
CA THR A 2 45.02 79.97 -59.95
C THR A 2 44.61 79.26 -58.67
N ARG A 3 43.40 78.76 -58.61
CA ARG A 3 42.89 77.95 -57.51
C ARG A 3 43.26 76.43 -57.73
N PRO A 4 43.80 75.77 -56.74
CA PRO A 4 44.09 74.34 -56.88
C PRO A 4 42.84 73.52 -56.61
N ARG A 5 42.70 72.42 -57.39
CA ARG A 5 41.66 71.39 -57.26
C ARG A 5 42.10 70.36 -56.23
N LEU A 6 41.22 70.04 -55.27
CA LEU A 6 41.36 68.87 -54.35
C LEU A 6 40.85 67.56 -55.01
N PRO A 7 41.53 66.49 -54.77
CA PRO A 7 41.04 65.16 -55.27
C PRO A 7 39.96 64.52 -54.33
N LEU A 8 38.92 63.99 -54.93
CA LEU A 8 37.91 63.20 -54.25
C LEU A 8 38.47 61.83 -53.78
N MET A 9 38.51 61.61 -52.48
CA MET A 9 38.73 60.30 -51.92
C MET A 9 37.42 59.51 -51.94
N ARG A 10 37.40 58.43 -52.65
CA ARG A 10 36.33 57.42 -52.62
C ARG A 10 36.45 56.57 -51.35
N ALA A 11 35.50 56.70 -50.42
CA ALA A 11 35.38 55.85 -49.29
C ALA A 11 34.70 54.52 -49.71
N ALA A 12 35.42 53.42 -49.64
CA ALA A 12 34.89 52.09 -49.83
C ALA A 12 34.31 51.57 -48.51
N THR A 13 33.00 51.57 -48.39
CA THR A 13 32.27 50.98 -47.27
C THR A 13 32.28 49.45 -47.40
N ARG A 14 33.04 48.79 -46.53
CA ARG A 14 32.96 47.30 -46.36
C ARG A 14 31.84 47.03 -45.39
N LEU A 15 30.74 46.46 -45.86
CA LEU A 15 29.68 45.84 -45.06
C LEU A 15 30.18 44.49 -44.53
N ALA A 16 30.49 44.44 -43.24
CA ALA A 16 30.72 43.17 -42.53
C ALA A 16 29.38 42.62 -42.11
N ALA A 17 28.95 41.51 -42.76
CA ALA A 17 27.79 40.75 -42.37
C ALA A 17 28.14 39.88 -41.16
N LEU A 18 27.60 40.22 -39.97
CA LEU A 18 27.66 39.39 -38.77
C LEU A 18 26.59 38.29 -38.90
N ALA A 19 27.00 37.06 -39.20
CA ALA A 19 26.13 35.91 -39.10
C ALA A 19 26.02 35.46 -37.62
N LEU A 20 24.91 35.77 -36.95
CA LEU A 20 24.58 35.19 -35.65
C LEU A 20 24.14 33.72 -35.85
N ALA A 21 25.02 32.78 -35.52
CA ALA A 21 24.65 31.37 -35.38
C ALA A 21 23.95 31.19 -34.05
N THR A 22 22.60 31.12 -34.05
CA THR A 22 21.79 30.69 -32.92
C THR A 22 21.92 29.20 -32.79
N ALA A 23 22.79 28.73 -31.88
CA ALA A 23 22.81 27.32 -31.46
C ALA A 23 21.56 27.06 -30.63
N GLY A 24 20.51 26.49 -31.22
CA GLY A 24 19.34 25.99 -30.53
C GLY A 24 19.73 24.79 -29.68
N VAL A 25 19.82 24.95 -28.35
CA VAL A 25 19.92 23.83 -27.40
C VAL A 25 18.56 23.15 -27.37
N LEU A 26 18.41 22.04 -28.08
CA LEU A 26 17.30 21.13 -27.95
C LEU A 26 17.39 20.47 -26.57
N LEU A 27 16.68 21.01 -25.57
CA LEU A 27 16.41 20.33 -24.31
C LEU A 27 15.51 19.12 -24.61
N THR A 28 16.10 17.97 -24.78
CA THR A 28 15.37 16.70 -24.79
C THR A 28 14.84 16.47 -23.37
N VAL A 29 13.57 16.74 -23.16
CA VAL A 29 12.86 16.29 -21.95
C VAL A 29 12.81 14.77 -22.02
N ALA A 30 13.73 14.10 -21.30
CA ALA A 30 13.67 12.67 -21.12
C ALA A 30 12.38 12.36 -20.34
N THR A 31 11.37 11.84 -21.00
CA THR A 31 10.21 11.24 -20.30
C THR A 31 10.77 10.10 -19.45
N PRO A 32 10.44 10.05 -18.13
CA PRO A 32 10.86 8.92 -17.32
C PRO A 32 10.30 7.65 -17.97
N ALA A 33 11.19 6.73 -18.32
CA ALA A 33 10.78 5.44 -18.82
C ALA A 33 9.96 4.76 -17.72
N SER A 34 8.70 4.41 -18.03
CA SER A 34 7.85 3.63 -17.12
C SER A 34 8.62 2.34 -16.79
N ALA A 35 8.89 2.11 -15.50
CA ALA A 35 9.59 0.92 -15.09
C ALA A 35 8.69 -0.29 -15.35
N ALA A 36 9.11 -1.20 -16.23
CA ALA A 36 8.35 -2.42 -16.51
C ALA A 36 8.11 -3.24 -15.24
N VAL A 37 6.94 -3.89 -15.15
CA VAL A 37 6.65 -4.81 -14.05
C VAL A 37 7.71 -5.92 -14.03
N PRO A 38 8.37 -6.22 -12.90
CA PRO A 38 9.36 -7.28 -12.84
C PRO A 38 8.74 -8.65 -13.17
N THR A 39 9.23 -9.32 -14.18
CA THR A 39 8.78 -10.65 -14.62
C THR A 39 9.59 -11.80 -14.00
N GLY A 40 10.57 -11.47 -13.15
CA GLY A 40 11.39 -12.45 -12.44
C GLY A 40 10.66 -13.11 -11.26
N ARG A 41 11.42 -13.58 -10.25
CA ARG A 41 10.84 -14.17 -9.05
C ARG A 41 10.09 -13.12 -8.23
N TYR A 42 8.82 -13.39 -7.96
CA TYR A 42 7.97 -12.59 -7.08
C TYR A 42 7.74 -13.31 -5.74
N VAL A 43 7.90 -12.60 -4.63
CA VAL A 43 7.61 -13.07 -3.26
C VAL A 43 6.61 -12.12 -2.60
N ALA A 44 5.52 -12.66 -2.09
CA ALA A 44 4.52 -11.91 -1.32
C ALA A 44 4.63 -12.26 0.18
N LEU A 45 4.84 -11.23 1.00
CA LEU A 45 4.85 -11.28 2.46
C LEU A 45 3.66 -10.50 2.98
N GLY A 46 3.04 -10.98 4.06
CA GLY A 46 1.96 -10.22 4.65
C GLY A 46 1.06 -10.99 5.59
N ASP A 47 -0.01 -10.32 5.97
CA ASP A 47 -1.05 -10.80 6.87
C ASP A 47 -2.30 -11.30 6.12
N SER A 48 -3.46 -11.26 6.79
CA SER A 48 -4.73 -11.73 6.24
C SER A 48 -5.23 -10.90 5.05
N TYR A 49 -4.86 -9.64 4.93
CA TYR A 49 -5.22 -8.82 3.77
C TYR A 49 -4.43 -9.19 2.52
N THR A 50 -3.31 -9.88 2.71
CA THR A 50 -2.53 -10.50 1.62
C THR A 50 -2.97 -11.92 1.35
N SER A 51 -3.28 -12.72 2.39
CA SER A 51 -3.60 -14.15 2.23
C SER A 51 -5.00 -14.39 1.65
N GLY A 52 -5.97 -13.51 1.85
CA GLY A 52 -7.33 -13.64 1.33
C GLY A 52 -8.14 -14.75 2.03
N PRO A 53 -8.33 -14.67 3.38
CA PRO A 53 -8.98 -15.71 4.14
C PRO A 53 -10.42 -15.95 3.69
N LEU A 54 -10.78 -17.23 3.58
CA LEU A 54 -12.10 -17.74 3.19
C LEU A 54 -12.54 -17.40 1.75
N ILE A 55 -11.68 -16.82 0.92
CA ILE A 55 -11.93 -16.70 -0.51
C ILE A 55 -11.60 -18.04 -1.17
N PRO A 56 -12.53 -18.69 -1.90
CA PRO A 56 -12.24 -19.94 -2.62
C PRO A 56 -11.26 -19.70 -3.80
N THR A 57 -10.27 -20.54 -4.06
CA THR A 57 -9.92 -21.77 -3.35
C THR A 57 -8.83 -21.48 -2.33
N GLN A 58 -8.99 -21.98 -1.11
CA GLN A 58 -7.94 -21.94 -0.10
C GLN A 58 -6.88 -22.99 -0.44
N VAL A 59 -5.63 -22.56 -0.64
CA VAL A 59 -4.49 -23.43 -0.99
C VAL A 59 -3.61 -23.75 0.22
N ASP A 60 -3.79 -23.03 1.32
CA ASP A 60 -3.13 -23.26 2.60
C ASP A 60 -4.12 -22.94 3.73
N LEU A 61 -4.60 -23.97 4.41
CA LEU A 61 -5.58 -23.82 5.48
C LEU A 61 -4.96 -23.32 6.79
N ASN A 62 -3.67 -23.54 7.01
CA ASN A 62 -3.01 -23.02 8.20
C ASN A 62 -2.81 -21.51 8.12
N CYS A 63 -2.59 -20.97 6.92
CA CYS A 63 -2.49 -19.53 6.68
C CYS A 63 -3.80 -18.90 6.20
N LEU A 64 -4.85 -19.68 5.99
CA LEU A 64 -6.10 -19.25 5.34
C LEU A 64 -5.79 -18.49 4.03
N ARG A 65 -4.91 -19.07 3.20
CA ARG A 65 -4.42 -18.43 1.99
C ARG A 65 -5.14 -18.91 0.76
N SER A 66 -5.65 -17.94 -0.01
CA SER A 66 -6.38 -18.15 -1.26
C SER A 66 -5.45 -18.08 -2.47
N ASN A 67 -5.79 -18.81 -3.54
CA ASN A 67 -5.18 -18.60 -4.86
C ASN A 67 -5.86 -17.47 -5.67
N ARG A 68 -6.79 -16.72 -5.05
CA ARG A 68 -7.47 -15.55 -5.62
C ARG A 68 -7.19 -14.27 -4.84
N ASN A 69 -6.18 -14.28 -4.02
CA ASN A 69 -5.66 -13.09 -3.35
C ASN A 69 -4.88 -12.19 -4.33
N TYR A 70 -4.65 -10.92 -3.96
CA TYR A 70 -4.01 -9.98 -4.87
C TYR A 70 -2.62 -10.44 -5.35
N PRO A 71 -1.79 -11.12 -4.53
CA PRO A 71 -0.48 -11.57 -5.02
C PRO A 71 -0.58 -12.57 -6.16
N SER A 72 -1.51 -13.54 -6.06
CA SER A 72 -1.75 -14.53 -7.11
C SER A 72 -2.21 -13.88 -8.41
N LEU A 73 -3.09 -12.87 -8.31
CA LEU A 73 -3.58 -12.11 -9.47
C LEU A 73 -2.46 -11.29 -10.13
N VAL A 74 -1.61 -10.67 -9.32
CA VAL A 74 -0.45 -9.90 -9.80
C VAL A 74 0.58 -10.81 -10.44
N ALA A 75 0.92 -11.94 -9.82
CA ALA A 75 1.87 -12.90 -10.37
C ALA A 75 1.44 -13.40 -11.76
N ALA A 76 0.15 -13.71 -11.92
CA ALA A 76 -0.42 -14.12 -13.20
C ALA A 76 -0.36 -13.00 -14.25
N SER A 77 -0.75 -11.77 -13.87
CA SER A 77 -0.77 -10.61 -14.78
C SER A 77 0.62 -10.14 -15.18
N ALA A 78 1.60 -10.22 -14.27
CA ALA A 78 2.99 -9.83 -14.53
C ALA A 78 3.76 -10.88 -15.32
N GLY A 79 3.25 -12.09 -15.46
CA GLY A 79 3.99 -13.19 -16.08
C GLY A 79 5.25 -13.55 -15.30
N SER A 80 5.15 -13.55 -13.94
CA SER A 80 6.29 -13.85 -13.07
C SER A 80 6.88 -15.23 -13.36
N SER A 81 8.19 -15.32 -13.53
CA SER A 81 8.88 -16.57 -13.86
C SER A 81 8.80 -17.61 -12.72
N SER A 82 8.68 -17.14 -11.48
CA SER A 82 8.33 -17.94 -10.31
C SER A 82 7.64 -17.05 -9.27
N PHE A 83 6.76 -17.67 -8.46
CA PHE A 83 5.96 -16.98 -7.47
C PHE A 83 5.95 -17.76 -6.15
N ALA A 84 6.15 -17.06 -5.04
CA ALA A 84 6.01 -17.59 -3.71
C ALA A 84 5.17 -16.63 -2.88
N ASP A 85 3.98 -17.06 -2.49
CA ASP A 85 3.15 -16.39 -1.52
C ASP A 85 3.29 -17.10 -0.17
N VAL A 86 3.85 -16.40 0.80
CA VAL A 86 4.06 -16.91 2.17
C VAL A 86 3.30 -16.09 3.19
N SER A 87 2.35 -15.26 2.73
CA SER A 87 1.45 -14.52 3.61
C SER A 87 0.61 -15.45 4.47
N CYS A 88 0.27 -15.01 5.67
CA CYS A 88 -0.49 -15.80 6.61
C CYS A 88 -1.45 -14.95 7.43
N SER A 89 -2.70 -15.39 7.55
CA SER A 89 -3.70 -14.70 8.37
C SER A 89 -3.23 -14.60 9.82
N GLY A 90 -3.36 -13.40 10.39
CA GLY A 90 -2.91 -13.10 11.76
C GLY A 90 -1.45 -12.68 11.88
N ALA A 91 -0.66 -12.79 10.81
CA ALA A 91 0.77 -12.47 10.86
C ALA A 91 1.04 -11.03 11.29
N THR A 92 2.04 -10.88 12.12
CA THR A 92 2.67 -9.63 12.57
C THR A 92 4.02 -9.44 11.89
N THR A 93 4.67 -8.33 12.15
CA THR A 93 6.06 -8.11 11.71
C THR A 93 7.03 -9.16 12.27
N ASP A 94 6.75 -9.67 13.48
CA ASP A 94 7.57 -10.71 14.11
C ASP A 94 7.44 -12.04 13.36
N ASP A 95 6.27 -12.39 12.82
CA ASP A 95 6.07 -13.59 12.01
C ASP A 95 6.83 -13.52 10.67
N ILE A 96 6.95 -12.33 10.11
CA ILE A 96 7.80 -12.15 8.92
C ILE A 96 9.27 -12.43 9.24
N LEU A 97 9.76 -11.96 10.39
CA LEU A 97 11.17 -12.02 10.75
C LEU A 97 11.60 -13.33 11.44
N TYR A 98 10.73 -13.91 12.25
CA TYR A 98 11.08 -14.99 13.18
C TYR A 98 10.21 -16.24 13.04
N GLY A 99 9.09 -16.14 12.29
CA GLY A 99 8.07 -17.19 12.21
C GLY A 99 7.08 -17.12 13.38
N GLY A 100 6.05 -17.95 13.28
CA GLY A 100 4.97 -17.97 14.27
C GLY A 100 4.00 -19.10 13.97
N ASP A 101 2.81 -19.07 14.59
CA ASP A 101 1.81 -20.10 14.40
C ASP A 101 0.71 -19.62 13.44
N GLY A 102 0.28 -20.51 12.56
CA GLY A 102 -0.88 -20.29 11.70
C GLY A 102 -2.20 -20.57 12.40
N ALA A 103 -3.31 -20.43 11.67
CA ALA A 103 -4.68 -20.58 12.19
C ALA A 103 -4.99 -21.96 12.77
N LEU A 104 -4.27 -23.00 12.35
CA LEU A 104 -4.39 -24.36 12.88
C LEU A 104 -3.39 -24.66 14.01
N GLY A 105 -2.64 -23.66 14.49
CA GLY A 105 -1.61 -23.83 15.51
C GLY A 105 -0.37 -24.59 15.01
N ILE A 106 -0.18 -24.70 13.69
CA ILE A 106 1.03 -25.28 13.11
C ILE A 106 2.06 -24.19 12.95
N THR A 107 3.23 -24.37 13.55
CA THR A 107 4.35 -23.43 13.49
C THR A 107 4.87 -23.28 12.07
N LEU A 108 5.08 -22.04 11.65
CA LEU A 108 5.56 -21.61 10.34
C LEU A 108 6.96 -21.02 10.44
N PRO A 109 7.81 -21.26 9.46
CA PRO A 109 9.10 -20.58 9.38
C PRO A 109 8.91 -19.07 9.12
N PRO A 110 9.93 -18.24 9.35
CA PRO A 110 9.92 -16.83 8.96
C PRO A 110 9.50 -16.65 7.50
N GLN A 111 8.53 -15.77 7.24
CA GLN A 111 8.14 -15.46 5.86
C GLN A 111 9.34 -14.95 5.05
N LEU A 112 10.27 -14.25 5.70
CA LEU A 112 11.50 -13.73 5.10
C LEU A 112 12.35 -14.82 4.42
N ASN A 113 12.29 -16.07 4.87
CA ASN A 113 13.05 -17.18 4.28
C ASN A 113 12.73 -17.43 2.81
N ALA A 114 11.56 -16.98 2.33
CA ALA A 114 11.20 -17.06 0.91
C ALA A 114 11.93 -16.01 0.04
N VAL A 115 12.43 -14.94 0.65
CA VAL A 115 13.13 -13.85 -0.06
C VAL A 115 14.61 -14.24 -0.23
N THR A 116 15.07 -14.27 -1.46
CA THR A 116 16.45 -14.67 -1.82
C THR A 116 17.07 -13.65 -2.78
N SER A 117 18.37 -13.70 -2.97
CA SER A 117 19.11 -12.75 -3.81
C SER A 117 18.63 -12.68 -5.28
N ASN A 118 17.95 -13.73 -5.77
CA ASN A 118 17.35 -13.77 -7.11
C ASN A 118 15.88 -13.28 -7.14
N THR A 119 15.34 -12.80 -6.02
CA THR A 119 14.00 -12.21 -5.98
C THR A 119 14.02 -10.86 -6.70
N SER A 120 13.08 -10.67 -7.63
CA SER A 120 12.95 -9.45 -8.44
C SER A 120 11.89 -8.50 -7.91
N LEU A 121 10.83 -9.05 -7.30
CA LEU A 121 9.73 -8.29 -6.70
C LEU A 121 9.40 -8.84 -5.31
N VAL A 122 9.28 -7.97 -4.34
CA VAL A 122 8.73 -8.30 -3.02
C VAL A 122 7.57 -7.34 -2.74
N THR A 123 6.42 -7.88 -2.37
CA THR A 123 5.32 -7.10 -1.79
C THR A 123 5.20 -7.39 -0.30
N VAL A 124 4.90 -6.35 0.48
CA VAL A 124 4.74 -6.42 1.94
C VAL A 124 3.47 -5.68 2.31
N GLN A 125 2.53 -6.36 2.96
CA GLN A 125 1.34 -5.75 3.55
C GLN A 125 1.22 -6.27 4.99
N ILE A 126 1.60 -5.44 5.96
CA ILE A 126 1.79 -5.85 7.36
C ILE A 126 1.63 -4.66 8.30
N GLY A 127 1.36 -4.92 9.56
CA GLY A 127 1.27 -3.91 10.62
C GLY A 127 -0.14 -3.78 11.22
N GLY A 128 -1.18 -4.26 10.53
CA GLY A 128 -2.54 -4.28 11.05
C GLY A 128 -2.66 -5.11 12.33
N ASN A 129 -2.03 -6.28 12.37
CA ASN A 129 -2.01 -7.13 13.57
C ASN A 129 -1.05 -6.60 14.65
N ASP A 130 0.03 -5.91 14.28
CA ASP A 130 0.94 -5.26 15.25
C ASP A 130 0.23 -4.21 16.10
N ILE A 131 -0.75 -3.49 15.52
CA ILE A 131 -1.58 -2.53 16.27
C ILE A 131 -2.76 -3.19 16.99
N GLY A 132 -3.02 -4.49 16.75
CA GLY A 132 -4.10 -5.26 17.37
C GLY A 132 -5.47 -5.08 16.70
N PHE A 133 -5.51 -5.04 15.36
CA PHE A 133 -6.71 -4.76 14.55
C PHE A 133 -7.95 -5.54 15.00
N SER A 134 -7.86 -6.88 15.12
CA SER A 134 -9.02 -7.72 15.50
C SER A 134 -9.54 -7.38 16.89
N GLY A 135 -8.64 -7.13 17.86
CA GLY A 135 -8.99 -6.70 19.20
C GLY A 135 -9.68 -5.34 19.21
N ILE A 136 -9.18 -4.38 18.41
CA ILE A 136 -9.80 -3.05 18.27
C ILE A 136 -11.22 -3.17 17.75
N ILE A 137 -11.45 -3.97 16.71
CA ILE A 137 -12.81 -4.17 16.16
C ILE A 137 -13.72 -4.82 17.20
N GLY A 138 -13.25 -5.85 17.92
CA GLY A 138 -14.00 -6.53 18.98
C GLY A 138 -14.37 -5.59 20.12
N ASP A 139 -13.40 -4.88 20.67
CA ASP A 139 -13.59 -3.89 21.75
C ASP A 139 -14.58 -2.78 21.37
N CYS A 140 -14.46 -2.28 20.12
CA CYS A 140 -15.33 -1.23 19.64
C CYS A 140 -16.75 -1.74 19.38
N ALA A 141 -16.90 -2.96 18.86
CA ALA A 141 -18.21 -3.59 18.67
C ALA A 141 -18.91 -3.80 20.03
N GLU A 142 -18.22 -4.35 21.01
CA GLU A 142 -18.74 -4.53 22.37
C GLU A 142 -19.18 -3.20 23.00
N ALA A 143 -18.30 -2.21 23.01
CA ALA A 143 -18.60 -0.89 23.57
C ALA A 143 -19.78 -0.21 22.88
N SER A 144 -19.96 -0.42 21.59
CA SER A 144 -21.02 0.18 20.78
C SER A 144 -22.44 -0.31 21.14
N VAL A 145 -22.57 -1.50 21.74
CA VAL A 145 -23.87 -2.07 22.14
C VAL A 145 -24.59 -1.14 23.14
N SER A 146 -23.85 -0.60 24.10
CA SER A 146 -24.41 0.27 25.14
C SER A 146 -24.61 1.72 24.69
N SER A 147 -23.95 2.17 23.62
CA SER A 147 -23.98 3.55 23.15
C SER A 147 -23.81 3.65 21.63
N PRO A 148 -24.75 3.12 20.82
CA PRO A 148 -24.60 3.02 19.35
C PRO A 148 -24.53 4.36 18.63
N LEU A 149 -25.03 5.45 19.22
CA LEU A 149 -24.99 6.81 18.66
C LEU A 149 -23.80 7.63 19.19
N GLY A 150 -23.10 7.13 20.23
CA GLY A 150 -21.99 7.80 20.88
C GLY A 150 -20.63 7.48 20.28
N SER A 151 -19.58 7.70 21.08
CA SER A 151 -18.19 7.39 20.77
C SER A 151 -17.52 6.57 21.88
N PRO A 152 -18.12 5.43 22.31
CA PRO A 152 -17.62 4.67 23.44
C PRO A 152 -16.23 4.07 23.19
N CYS A 153 -15.94 3.66 21.95
CA CYS A 153 -14.66 3.11 21.56
C CYS A 153 -13.55 4.19 21.61
N LYS A 154 -13.78 5.36 21.04
CA LYS A 154 -12.85 6.49 21.14
C LYS A 154 -12.58 6.84 22.60
N ASN A 155 -13.63 6.96 23.41
CA ASN A 155 -13.49 7.27 24.84
C ASN A 155 -12.62 6.24 25.56
N ARG A 156 -12.81 4.94 25.27
CA ARG A 156 -11.99 3.85 25.83
C ARG A 156 -10.52 4.02 25.48
N TYR A 157 -10.20 4.24 24.19
CA TYR A 157 -8.82 4.30 23.72
C TYR A 157 -8.12 5.65 23.96
N THR A 158 -8.88 6.70 24.31
CA THR A 158 -8.31 8.02 24.67
C THR A 158 -8.43 8.33 26.16
N ALA A 159 -8.90 7.39 26.99
CA ALA A 159 -8.92 7.52 28.42
C ALA A 159 -7.48 7.77 28.94
N GLY A 160 -7.34 8.78 29.84
CA GLY A 160 -6.02 9.15 30.37
C GLY A 160 -5.22 10.14 29.50
N GLY A 161 -5.83 10.71 28.45
CA GLY A 161 -5.25 11.83 27.66
C GLY A 161 -4.26 11.40 26.58
N VAL A 162 -4.00 10.10 26.43
CA VAL A 162 -3.16 9.56 25.33
C VAL A 162 -4.01 8.69 24.42
N ASP A 163 -3.92 8.91 23.11
CA ASP A 163 -4.55 8.03 22.13
C ASP A 163 -3.72 6.74 21.99
N GLN A 164 -4.23 5.67 22.61
CA GLN A 164 -3.55 4.38 22.64
C GLN A 164 -3.38 3.76 21.24
N LEU A 165 -4.31 4.01 20.30
CA LEU A 165 -4.21 3.46 18.95
C LEU A 165 -3.14 4.20 18.13
N GLN A 166 -3.02 5.51 18.28
CA GLN A 166 -1.90 6.27 17.70
C GLN A 166 -0.55 5.84 18.31
N ALA A 167 -0.52 5.57 19.62
CA ALA A 167 0.70 5.05 20.27
C ALA A 167 1.09 3.65 19.75
N ARG A 168 0.11 2.77 19.46
CA ARG A 168 0.36 1.46 18.84
C ARG A 168 0.92 1.59 17.42
N ILE A 169 0.41 2.53 16.62
CA ILE A 169 0.95 2.83 15.28
C ILE A 169 2.40 3.33 15.38
N ALA A 170 2.69 4.23 16.31
CA ALA A 170 4.05 4.69 16.56
C ALA A 170 4.99 3.55 16.95
N ALA A 171 4.54 2.62 17.81
CA ALA A 171 5.31 1.44 18.21
C ALA A 171 5.51 0.43 17.07
N ALA A 172 4.58 0.32 16.11
CA ALA A 172 4.72 -0.54 14.93
C ALA A 172 5.73 0.01 13.91
N THR A 173 5.98 1.32 13.88
CA THR A 173 6.89 1.97 12.93
C THR A 173 8.28 1.33 12.87
N PRO A 174 9.03 1.18 13.96
CA PRO A 174 10.34 0.54 13.94
C PRO A 174 10.28 -0.94 13.54
N LYS A 175 9.19 -1.64 13.85
CA LYS A 175 9.00 -3.05 13.49
C LYS A 175 8.86 -3.22 11.97
N VAL A 176 7.99 -2.43 11.31
CA VAL A 176 7.85 -2.43 9.85
C VAL A 176 9.16 -2.01 9.18
N THR A 177 9.88 -1.04 9.76
CA THR A 177 11.21 -0.64 9.29
C THR A 177 12.19 -1.82 9.30
N ALA A 178 12.21 -2.61 10.38
CA ALA A 178 13.07 -3.78 10.50
C ALA A 178 12.77 -4.84 9.42
N VAL A 179 11.49 -5.06 9.11
CA VAL A 179 11.06 -5.95 8.02
C VAL A 179 11.62 -5.47 6.67
N LEU A 180 11.45 -4.19 6.31
CA LEU A 180 11.94 -3.68 5.03
C LEU A 180 13.46 -3.73 4.91
N GLN A 181 14.17 -3.45 6.00
CA GLN A 181 15.63 -3.59 6.06
C GLN A 181 16.08 -5.04 5.89
N ALA A 182 15.36 -6.00 6.49
CA ALA A 182 15.65 -7.41 6.33
C ALA A 182 15.42 -7.90 4.89
N VAL A 183 14.30 -7.48 4.26
CA VAL A 183 14.03 -7.74 2.84
C VAL A 183 15.13 -7.18 1.95
N ARG A 184 15.58 -5.93 2.19
CA ARG A 184 16.68 -5.31 1.44
C ARG A 184 17.99 -6.06 1.57
N ARG A 185 18.30 -6.58 2.76
CA ARG A 185 19.51 -7.41 2.95
C ARG A 185 19.41 -8.73 2.19
N ALA A 186 18.24 -9.38 2.20
CA ALA A 186 18.03 -10.67 1.54
C ALA A 186 17.98 -10.56 0.01
N ALA A 187 17.38 -9.46 -0.53
CA ALA A 187 17.23 -9.22 -1.95
C ALA A 187 17.57 -7.75 -2.31
N PRO A 188 18.85 -7.37 -2.37
CA PRO A 188 19.27 -5.98 -2.56
C PRO A 188 18.78 -5.35 -3.86
N SER A 189 18.61 -6.16 -4.92
CA SER A 189 18.18 -5.73 -6.25
C SER A 189 16.68 -5.80 -6.47
N ALA A 190 15.91 -6.34 -5.51
CA ALA A 190 14.47 -6.47 -5.65
C ALA A 190 13.76 -5.11 -5.66
N ARG A 191 12.74 -4.97 -6.48
CA ARG A 191 11.74 -3.94 -6.31
C ARG A 191 10.86 -4.30 -5.11
N VAL A 192 10.86 -3.46 -4.07
CA VAL A 192 10.07 -3.68 -2.85
C VAL A 192 8.90 -2.72 -2.86
N VAL A 193 7.68 -3.26 -2.68
CA VAL A 193 6.45 -2.48 -2.62
C VAL A 193 5.71 -2.79 -1.33
N VAL A 194 5.42 -1.75 -0.56
CA VAL A 194 4.55 -1.83 0.62
C VAL A 194 3.13 -1.47 0.19
N LEU A 195 2.15 -2.31 0.52
CA LEU A 195 0.74 -2.01 0.30
C LEU A 195 0.13 -1.42 1.58
N GLY A 196 -0.76 -0.44 1.40
CA GLY A 196 -1.66 0.01 2.46
C GLY A 196 -2.84 -0.95 2.64
N TYR A 197 -3.77 -0.57 3.53
CA TYR A 197 -5.04 -1.27 3.74
C TYR A 197 -6.17 -0.53 3.03
N PRO A 198 -7.12 -1.25 2.40
CA PRO A 198 -8.29 -0.63 1.76
C PRO A 198 -9.27 -0.11 2.81
N ALA A 199 -10.08 0.89 2.47
CA ALA A 199 -11.07 1.50 3.36
C ALA A 199 -12.05 0.44 3.91
N ILE A 200 -12.00 0.20 5.20
CA ILE A 200 -12.91 -0.71 5.92
C ILE A 200 -14.21 0.00 6.23
N LEU A 201 -14.11 1.28 6.63
CA LEU A 201 -15.22 2.14 7.00
C LEU A 201 -15.43 3.25 5.96
N PRO A 202 -16.64 3.86 5.90
CA PRO A 202 -16.91 4.94 4.95
C PRO A 202 -15.92 6.09 5.09
N ASP A 203 -15.38 6.60 3.98
CA ASP A 203 -14.38 7.68 3.98
C ASP A 203 -14.94 9.02 4.49
N THR A 204 -16.25 9.20 4.43
CA THR A 204 -16.96 10.37 4.95
C THR A 204 -18.20 9.95 5.75
N GLY A 205 -18.66 10.83 6.63
CA GLY A 205 -19.84 10.59 7.44
C GLY A 205 -19.66 9.50 8.48
N TYR A 206 -20.77 8.89 8.83
CA TYR A 206 -20.89 7.87 9.86
C TYR A 206 -21.06 6.47 9.24
N GLY A 207 -20.99 5.42 10.07
CA GLY A 207 -21.12 4.05 9.62
C GLY A 207 -22.56 3.59 9.33
N CYS A 208 -22.76 2.28 9.38
CA CYS A 208 -24.00 1.62 9.02
C CYS A 208 -24.48 0.66 10.14
N TRP A 209 -24.50 1.14 11.38
CA TRP A 209 -25.05 0.38 12.48
C TRP A 209 -26.46 -0.17 12.14
N PRO A 210 -26.81 -1.42 12.47
CA PRO A 210 -25.99 -2.45 13.15
C PRO A 210 -25.19 -3.37 12.19
N VAL A 211 -25.23 -3.14 10.89
CA VAL A 211 -24.58 -4.01 9.87
C VAL A 211 -23.06 -4.06 10.10
N VAL A 212 -22.46 -2.92 10.38
CA VAL A 212 -21.13 -2.82 10.96
C VAL A 212 -21.33 -2.33 12.40
N PRO A 213 -21.05 -3.16 13.42
CA PRO A 213 -21.43 -2.86 14.81
C PRO A 213 -20.44 -1.90 15.49
N ILE A 214 -20.17 -0.78 14.82
CA ILE A 214 -19.35 0.32 15.32
C ILE A 214 -20.27 1.52 15.55
N ALA A 215 -20.19 2.14 16.72
CA ALA A 215 -21.01 3.30 17.06
C ALA A 215 -20.78 4.46 16.10
N TYR A 216 -21.83 5.23 15.82
CA TYR A 216 -21.81 6.27 14.79
C TYR A 216 -20.64 7.26 14.93
N GLN A 217 -20.40 7.76 16.16
CA GLN A 217 -19.34 8.73 16.40
C GLN A 217 -17.93 8.11 16.47
N ASP A 218 -17.81 6.77 16.57
CA ASP A 218 -16.54 6.06 16.53
C ASP A 218 -16.01 5.85 15.09
N VAL A 219 -16.91 5.84 14.09
CA VAL A 219 -16.51 5.62 12.69
C VAL A 219 -15.51 6.66 12.19
N PRO A 220 -15.70 7.98 12.38
CA PRO A 220 -14.69 8.97 12.02
C PRO A 220 -13.34 8.77 12.74
N TYR A 221 -13.36 8.35 14.00
CA TYR A 221 -12.17 8.07 14.78
C TYR A 221 -11.39 6.89 14.20
N LEU A 222 -12.05 5.73 14.06
CA LEU A 222 -11.40 4.51 13.54
C LEU A 222 -10.92 4.65 12.10
N ARG A 223 -11.67 5.35 11.26
CA ARG A 223 -11.22 5.75 9.92
C ARG A 223 -9.93 6.59 9.99
N GLY A 224 -9.85 7.50 10.96
CA GLY A 224 -8.63 8.29 11.22
C GLY A 224 -7.45 7.41 11.59
N ILE A 225 -7.66 6.40 12.43
CA ILE A 225 -6.64 5.41 12.82
C ILE A 225 -6.16 4.62 11.59
N GLU A 226 -7.07 4.13 10.75
CA GLU A 226 -6.73 3.42 9.50
C GLU A 226 -5.90 4.29 8.55
N LYS A 227 -6.30 5.56 8.36
CA LYS A 227 -5.52 6.52 7.56
C LYS A 227 -4.15 6.80 8.18
N SER A 228 -4.03 6.86 9.51
CA SER A 228 -2.74 7.03 10.19
C SER A 228 -1.83 5.82 10.01
N LEU A 229 -2.37 4.60 10.05
CA LEU A 229 -1.63 3.39 9.74
C LEU A 229 -1.11 3.41 8.30
N ASN A 230 -1.96 3.72 7.33
CA ASN A 230 -1.57 3.81 5.92
C ASN A 230 -0.51 4.90 5.68
N ALA A 231 -0.62 6.05 6.34
CA ALA A 231 0.38 7.11 6.28
C ALA A 231 1.73 6.66 6.88
N MET A 232 1.72 5.94 8.01
CA MET A 232 2.92 5.35 8.59
C MET A 232 3.59 4.39 7.62
N LEU A 233 2.83 3.48 7.00
CA LEU A 233 3.34 2.52 6.01
C LEU A 233 3.98 3.23 4.80
N ALA A 234 3.33 4.29 4.28
CA ALA A 234 3.86 5.09 3.17
C ALA A 234 5.18 5.77 3.54
N ASN A 235 5.26 6.37 4.74
CA ASN A 235 6.46 7.03 5.24
C ASN A 235 7.61 6.05 5.44
N VAL A 236 7.33 4.89 6.05
CA VAL A 236 8.35 3.84 6.27
C VAL A 236 8.83 3.26 4.93
N ALA A 237 7.94 3.03 3.97
CA ALA A 237 8.31 2.59 2.63
C ALA A 237 9.29 3.58 1.99
N SER A 238 8.93 4.87 1.94
CA SER A 238 9.77 5.94 1.36
C SER A 238 11.13 6.03 2.05
N ALA A 239 11.16 6.02 3.39
CA ALA A 239 12.38 6.12 4.18
C ALA A 239 13.34 4.93 3.99
N ASN A 240 12.84 3.77 3.55
CA ASN A 240 13.62 2.55 3.33
C ASN A 240 13.80 2.20 1.84
N GLY A 241 13.59 3.17 0.92
CA GLY A 241 13.78 2.97 -0.52
C GLY A 241 12.79 1.98 -1.13
N ALA A 242 11.66 1.71 -0.48
CA ALA A 242 10.56 0.94 -1.02
C ALA A 242 9.48 1.86 -1.63
N THR A 243 8.68 1.31 -2.51
CA THR A 243 7.55 2.01 -3.11
C THR A 243 6.29 1.75 -2.28
N TYR A 244 5.42 2.74 -2.11
CA TYR A 244 4.11 2.55 -1.51
C TYR A 244 3.03 2.40 -2.57
N ALA A 245 2.19 1.38 -2.47
CA ALA A 245 0.99 1.18 -3.28
C ALA A 245 -0.24 1.58 -2.47
N ASP A 246 -0.89 2.67 -2.87
CA ASP A 246 -2.14 3.13 -2.27
C ASP A 246 -3.30 2.27 -2.75
N VAL A 247 -3.87 1.49 -1.86
CA VAL A 247 -5.09 0.71 -2.08
C VAL A 247 -6.30 1.31 -1.36
N TYR A 248 -6.08 2.32 -0.49
CA TYR A 248 -7.14 3.02 0.22
C TYR A 248 -7.96 3.91 -0.71
N THR A 249 -7.31 4.81 -1.44
CA THR A 249 -8.00 5.76 -2.34
C THR A 249 -8.89 5.08 -3.37
N PRO A 250 -8.46 4.04 -4.12
CA PRO A 250 -9.34 3.35 -5.07
C PRO A 250 -10.47 2.54 -4.41
N SER A 251 -10.39 2.27 -3.10
CA SER A 251 -11.43 1.56 -2.35
C SER A 251 -12.49 2.48 -1.73
N ILE A 252 -12.33 3.80 -1.80
CA ILE A 252 -13.33 4.77 -1.32
C ILE A 252 -14.69 4.51 -1.99
N GLY A 253 -15.73 4.41 -1.15
CA GLY A 253 -17.08 4.05 -1.61
C GLY A 253 -17.29 2.55 -1.84
N ARG A 254 -16.35 1.70 -1.40
CA ARG A 254 -16.41 0.23 -1.49
C ARG A 254 -16.19 -0.45 -0.13
N ASP A 255 -16.42 0.32 0.93
CA ASP A 255 -16.28 -0.08 2.34
C ASP A 255 -17.35 -1.11 2.77
N ALA A 256 -17.24 -1.60 4.00
CA ALA A 256 -18.12 -2.62 4.56
C ALA A 256 -19.60 -2.20 4.69
N CYS A 257 -19.90 -0.91 4.59
CA CYS A 257 -21.26 -0.38 4.61
C CYS A 257 -21.96 -0.39 3.24
N LYS A 258 -21.26 -0.75 2.17
CA LYS A 258 -21.83 -0.79 0.82
C LYS A 258 -22.56 -2.12 0.57
N SER A 259 -23.37 -2.15 -0.48
CA SER A 259 -24.04 -3.38 -0.90
C SER A 259 -23.03 -4.48 -1.27
N SER A 260 -23.44 -5.74 -1.17
CA SER A 260 -22.59 -6.90 -1.48
C SER A 260 -22.03 -6.88 -2.90
N GLY A 261 -22.73 -6.25 -3.84
CA GLY A 261 -22.28 -6.08 -5.22
C GLY A 261 -21.21 -5.01 -5.41
N THR A 262 -21.05 -4.08 -4.44
CA THR A 262 -20.14 -2.93 -4.54
C THR A 262 -18.93 -3.04 -3.62
N ARG A 263 -19.14 -3.57 -2.41
CA ARG A 263 -18.09 -3.59 -1.37
C ARG A 263 -16.86 -4.40 -1.77
N TRP A 264 -15.72 -3.92 -1.33
CA TRP A 264 -14.46 -4.66 -1.38
C TRP A 264 -14.18 -5.36 -0.06
N VAL A 265 -14.58 -4.76 1.05
CA VAL A 265 -14.38 -5.27 2.41
C VAL A 265 -15.72 -5.74 2.96
N GLU A 266 -15.78 -6.94 3.50
CA GLU A 266 -16.99 -7.48 4.12
C GLU A 266 -17.25 -6.87 5.51
N GLY A 267 -18.52 -6.91 5.95
CA GLY A 267 -18.90 -6.52 7.30
C GLY A 267 -18.72 -7.66 8.31
N LEU A 268 -19.33 -7.52 9.50
CA LEU A 268 -19.29 -8.57 10.53
C LEU A 268 -19.88 -9.89 10.02
N VAL A 269 -20.97 -9.82 9.26
CA VAL A 269 -21.57 -10.98 8.59
C VAL A 269 -21.29 -10.87 7.11
N PRO A 270 -20.30 -11.60 6.59
CA PRO A 270 -19.94 -11.57 5.18
C PRO A 270 -21.08 -12.04 4.28
N GLN A 271 -21.30 -11.34 3.18
CA GLN A 271 -22.25 -11.70 2.13
C GLN A 271 -21.55 -12.24 0.87
N ASN A 272 -20.26 -12.03 0.76
CA ASN A 272 -19.37 -12.67 -0.20
C ASN A 272 -18.35 -13.50 0.56
N SER A 273 -17.75 -14.48 -0.12
CA SER A 273 -16.70 -15.32 0.48
C SER A 273 -15.50 -14.48 0.88
N ALA A 274 -15.34 -14.26 2.17
CA ALA A 274 -14.21 -13.64 2.85
C ALA A 274 -14.40 -13.77 4.37
N ALA A 275 -13.36 -13.55 5.15
CA ALA A 275 -13.48 -13.39 6.59
C ALA A 275 -14.16 -12.05 6.95
N PRO A 276 -14.79 -11.93 8.14
CA PRO A 276 -15.34 -10.65 8.61
C PRO A 276 -14.29 -9.53 8.58
N PHE A 277 -14.68 -8.35 8.09
CA PHE A 277 -13.82 -7.16 7.95
C PHE A 277 -12.59 -7.35 7.06
N HIS A 278 -12.60 -8.33 6.15
CA HIS A 278 -11.52 -8.58 5.20
C HIS A 278 -11.98 -8.35 3.76
N PRO A 279 -11.01 -8.15 2.84
CA PRO A 279 -11.31 -8.05 1.42
C PRO A 279 -11.99 -9.33 0.91
N ASN A 280 -12.99 -9.16 0.07
CA ASN A 280 -13.55 -10.24 -0.75
C ASN A 280 -12.81 -10.30 -2.11
N ALA A 281 -13.20 -11.22 -3.00
CA ALA A 281 -12.55 -11.37 -4.29
C ALA A 281 -12.50 -10.09 -5.15
N ARG A 282 -13.49 -9.17 -5.01
CA ARG A 282 -13.43 -7.85 -5.68
C ARG A 282 -12.41 -6.93 -5.04
N GLY A 283 -12.28 -6.98 -3.71
CA GLY A 283 -11.27 -6.23 -2.98
C GLY A 283 -9.87 -6.66 -3.38
N GLU A 284 -9.63 -7.97 -3.42
CA GLU A 284 -8.35 -8.53 -3.89
C GLU A 284 -8.03 -8.13 -5.33
N GLN A 285 -9.01 -8.18 -6.23
CA GLN A 285 -8.84 -7.71 -7.61
C GLN A 285 -8.54 -6.21 -7.67
N GLY A 286 -9.20 -5.40 -6.84
CA GLY A 286 -8.97 -3.97 -6.75
C GLY A 286 -7.56 -3.64 -6.24
N MET A 287 -7.10 -4.34 -5.20
CA MET A 287 -5.73 -4.20 -4.67
C MET A 287 -4.68 -4.65 -5.71
N ALA A 288 -4.93 -5.76 -6.42
CA ALA A 288 -4.06 -6.20 -7.52
C ALA A 288 -3.96 -5.13 -8.62
N THR A 289 -5.09 -4.52 -9.01
CA THR A 289 -5.12 -3.45 -10.02
C THR A 289 -4.32 -2.23 -9.56
N ALA A 290 -4.48 -1.79 -8.31
CA ALA A 290 -3.72 -0.67 -7.75
C ALA A 290 -2.21 -0.97 -7.70
N LEU A 291 -1.83 -2.18 -7.29
CA LEU A 291 -0.43 -2.60 -7.28
C LEU A 291 0.17 -2.64 -8.69
N LEU A 292 -0.53 -3.23 -9.67
CA LEU A 292 -0.06 -3.26 -11.06
C LEU A 292 0.10 -1.85 -11.64
N ALA A 293 -0.84 -0.94 -11.36
CA ALA A 293 -0.72 0.46 -11.76
C ALA A 293 0.54 1.11 -11.15
N ARG A 294 0.82 0.82 -9.87
CA ARG A 294 2.02 1.32 -9.18
C ARG A 294 3.31 0.69 -9.68
N LEU A 295 3.27 -0.56 -10.15
CA LEU A 295 4.42 -1.23 -10.74
C LEU A 295 4.73 -0.70 -12.15
N ASN A 296 3.76 -0.15 -12.86
CA ASN A 296 3.92 0.43 -14.20
C ASN A 296 4.25 1.94 -14.19
N SER A 297 4.31 2.58 -13.02
CA SER A 297 4.70 3.98 -12.85
C SER A 297 6.15 4.08 -12.37
#